data_1b692f3a791fa5eea2de2d0d9d45ec2d
#
_entry.id   1b692f3a791fa5eea2de2d0d9d45ec2d
#
_cell.length_a   1.000
_cell.length_b   1.000
_cell.length_c   1.000
_cell.angle_alpha   90.00
_cell.angle_beta   90.00
_cell.angle_gamma   90.00
#
_symmetry.space_group_name_H-M   'P 1'
#
loop_
_entity.id
_entity.type
_entity.pdbx_description
1 polymer ?
#
loop_
_entity_poly.entity_id
_entity_poly.type
_entity_poly.pdbx_seq_one_letter_code
_entity_poly.pdbx_strand_id
1 'polypeptide(L)'
;MSIVPKLALHEKSPYDLTTVFRSWFSKNKPPLEGAPATRRIKIYSAQSGYVYEYYYEGHRPFRSGGESGSEYAFTVSADRKNWHPAAVMVSGGAIRGWEETHARELSATERYAIAKMALFQAFDERPAPDRMKEEVRVRAADVDAIIETLGL
;
A
#
# COMPACT_ATOMS: atom_id res chain seq x y z
N MET A 1 20.77 34.32 -3.53
CA MET A 1 19.67 34.67 -3.25
C MET A 1 18.58 33.94 -3.86
N SER A 2 18.58 33.80 -5.02
CA SER A 2 17.52 33.19 -5.72
C SER A 2 17.31 31.70 -5.41
N ILE A 3 18.29 31.10 -4.87
CA ILE A 3 18.22 29.68 -4.57
C ILE A 3 17.20 29.38 -3.52
N VAL A 4 17.12 30.23 -2.55
CA VAL A 4 16.24 30.03 -1.45
C VAL A 4 14.78 29.89 -1.85
N PRO A 5 14.27 30.77 -2.67
CA PRO A 5 12.88 30.66 -3.08
C PRO A 5 12.57 29.34 -3.73
N LYS A 6 13.50 28.85 -4.51
CA LYS A 6 13.27 27.60 -5.20
C LYS A 6 13.13 26.46 -4.23
N LEU A 7 13.99 26.44 -3.26
CA LEU A 7 13.94 25.39 -2.27
C LEU A 7 12.62 25.40 -1.53
N ALA A 8 12.21 26.58 -1.16
CA ALA A 8 10.97 26.70 -0.43
C ALA A 8 9.81 26.17 -1.23
N LEU A 9 9.79 26.44 -2.51
CA LEU A 9 8.71 25.98 -3.35
C LEU A 9 8.67 24.47 -3.42
N HIS A 10 9.82 23.87 -3.60
CA HIS A 10 9.86 22.44 -3.70
C HIS A 10 9.39 21.78 -2.43
N GLU A 11 9.79 22.33 -1.34
CA GLU A 11 9.52 21.71 -0.06
C GLU A 11 8.10 21.85 0.36
N LYS A 12 7.34 22.69 -0.27
CA LYS A 12 5.97 22.91 0.13
C LYS A 12 4.98 21.95 -0.49
N SER A 13 5.42 21.12 -1.39
CA SER A 13 4.52 20.13 -1.97
C SER A 13 4.11 19.12 -0.90
N PRO A 14 2.82 18.91 -0.70
CA PRO A 14 2.35 17.93 0.28
C PRO A 14 2.62 16.50 -0.16
N TYR A 15 3.02 16.29 -1.39
CA TYR A 15 3.19 14.97 -1.93
C TYR A 15 4.64 14.62 -2.27
N ASP A 16 5.60 15.37 -1.73
CA ASP A 16 6.98 14.98 -1.91
C ASP A 16 7.29 13.80 -0.98
N LEU A 17 8.42 13.14 -1.22
CA LEU A 17 8.75 11.93 -0.47
C LEU A 17 8.94 12.18 1.02
N THR A 18 9.42 13.36 1.38
CA THR A 18 9.62 13.68 2.79
C THR A 18 8.29 13.75 3.52
N THR A 19 7.31 14.38 2.90
CA THR A 19 5.97 14.49 3.48
C THR A 19 5.33 13.12 3.60
N VAL A 20 5.45 12.28 2.59
CA VAL A 20 4.89 10.94 2.62
C VAL A 20 5.53 10.12 3.72
N PHE A 21 6.87 10.19 3.83
CA PHE A 21 7.59 9.46 4.86
C PHE A 21 7.05 9.82 6.24
N ARG A 22 6.84 11.12 6.50
CA ARG A 22 6.31 11.55 7.80
C ARG A 22 4.91 11.05 8.06
N SER A 23 4.07 10.98 7.03
CA SER A 23 2.69 10.56 7.22
C SER A 23 2.60 9.10 7.66
N TRP A 24 3.59 8.27 7.33
CA TRP A 24 3.61 6.88 7.76
C TRP A 24 4.04 6.71 9.23
N PHE A 25 4.61 7.75 9.84
CA PHE A 25 5.15 7.65 11.19
C PHE A 25 4.36 8.49 12.18
N SER A 26 3.04 8.29 12.19
CA SER A 26 2.15 8.96 13.13
C SER A 26 2.42 8.44 14.55
N LYS A 27 2.34 9.34 15.51
CA LYS A 27 2.56 8.99 16.91
C LYS A 27 1.57 7.99 17.45
N ASN A 28 0.37 7.97 16.90
CA ASN A 28 -0.71 7.14 17.43
C ASN A 28 -0.82 5.78 16.74
N LYS A 29 0.13 5.45 15.89
CA LYS A 29 0.11 4.18 15.17
C LYS A 29 1.36 3.39 15.46
N PRO A 30 1.25 2.06 15.45
CA PRO A 30 2.45 1.23 15.62
C PRO A 30 3.47 1.51 14.53
N PRO A 31 4.75 1.28 14.81
CA PRO A 31 5.78 1.48 13.79
C PRO A 31 5.63 0.47 12.65
N LEU A 32 6.07 0.86 11.48
CA LEU A 32 6.10 -0.04 10.33
C LEU A 32 7.24 -1.05 10.49
N GLU A 33 6.98 -2.29 10.11
CA GLU A 33 7.94 -3.38 10.14
C GLU A 33 8.09 -3.98 8.76
N GLY A 34 9.18 -4.70 8.53
CA GLY A 34 9.36 -5.44 7.29
C GLY A 34 9.73 -4.59 6.10
N ALA A 35 10.15 -3.35 6.31
CA ALA A 35 10.61 -2.52 5.21
C ALA A 35 11.85 -3.14 4.57
N PRO A 36 11.97 -3.08 3.23
CA PRO A 36 13.19 -3.57 2.59
C PRO A 36 14.40 -2.74 3.01
N ALA A 37 15.57 -3.37 3.05
CA ALA A 37 16.80 -2.66 3.38
C ALA A 37 17.07 -1.55 2.37
N THR A 38 16.74 -1.78 1.11
CA THR A 38 16.86 -0.79 0.06
C THR A 38 15.51 -0.59 -0.58
N ARG A 39 15.05 0.65 -0.63
CA ARG A 39 13.80 0.96 -1.32
C ARG A 39 14.05 0.93 -2.81
N ARG A 40 13.26 0.12 -3.49
CA ARG A 40 13.33 0.03 -4.94
C ARG A 40 12.03 0.50 -5.53
N ILE A 41 12.11 1.51 -6.37
CA ILE A 41 10.94 1.99 -7.09
C ILE A 41 10.66 1.00 -8.19
N LYS A 42 9.42 0.50 -8.20
CA LYS A 42 8.95 -0.43 -9.21
C LYS A 42 7.88 0.25 -10.05
N ILE A 43 7.64 -0.32 -11.22
CA ILE A 43 6.71 0.27 -12.17
C ILE A 43 5.61 -0.73 -12.46
N TYR A 44 4.38 -0.24 -12.52
CA TYR A 44 3.23 -1.05 -12.90
C TYR A 44 2.41 -0.32 -13.95
N SER A 45 2.25 -0.94 -15.12
CA SER A 45 1.42 -0.39 -16.20
C SER A 45 0.01 -0.90 -16.00
N ALA A 46 -0.88 -0.03 -15.58
CA ALA A 46 -2.23 -0.42 -15.19
C ALA A 46 -3.17 -0.52 -16.38
N GLN A 47 -4.18 -1.37 -16.26
CA GLN A 47 -5.22 -1.49 -17.28
C GLN A 47 -6.06 -0.23 -17.37
N SER A 48 -6.05 0.58 -16.31
CA SER A 48 -6.71 1.88 -16.34
C SER A 48 -6.05 2.87 -17.29
N GLY A 49 -4.86 2.53 -17.81
CA GLY A 49 -4.11 3.39 -18.73
C GLY A 49 -3.02 4.19 -18.07
N TYR A 50 -2.95 4.19 -16.77
CA TYR A 50 -1.92 4.94 -16.05
C TYR A 50 -0.72 4.04 -15.79
N VAL A 51 0.45 4.65 -15.66
CA VAL A 51 1.68 3.96 -15.28
C VAL A 51 2.04 4.45 -13.89
N TYR A 52 2.05 3.53 -12.94
CA TYR A 52 2.34 3.86 -11.55
C TYR A 52 3.76 3.46 -11.19
N GLU A 53 4.40 4.31 -10.39
CA GLU A 53 5.61 3.94 -9.69
C GLU A 53 5.25 3.75 -8.23
N TYR A 54 5.85 2.76 -7.59
CA TYR A 54 5.54 2.46 -6.21
C TYR A 54 6.72 1.81 -5.52
N TYR A 55 6.72 1.88 -4.18
CA TYR A 55 7.61 1.07 -3.38
C TYR A 55 6.97 0.80 -2.03
N TYR A 56 7.47 -0.24 -1.37
CA TYR A 56 6.91 -0.75 -0.13
C TYR A 56 7.60 -0.09 1.07
N GLU A 57 6.82 0.33 2.05
CA GLU A 57 7.34 0.97 3.25
C GLU A 57 7.30 0.08 4.48
N GLY A 58 6.55 -1.03 4.42
CA GLY A 58 6.42 -1.90 5.56
C GLY A 58 4.96 -2.16 5.91
N HIS A 59 4.74 -2.87 7.01
CA HIS A 59 3.39 -3.18 7.47
C HIS A 59 3.29 -2.96 8.96
N ARG A 60 2.05 -2.87 9.45
CA ARG A 60 1.77 -2.71 10.87
C ARG A 60 0.34 -3.16 11.16
N PRO A 61 0.04 -3.54 12.41
CA PRO A 61 -1.32 -3.87 12.76
C PRO A 61 -2.22 -2.64 12.70
N PHE A 62 -3.49 -2.86 12.38
CA PHE A 62 -4.49 -1.80 12.45
C PHE A 62 -5.71 -2.29 13.21
N ARG A 63 -6.46 -1.34 13.74
CA ARG A 63 -7.74 -1.60 14.37
C ARG A 63 -8.65 -0.41 14.07
N SER A 64 -9.80 -0.67 13.47
CA SER A 64 -10.71 0.39 13.09
C SER A 64 -12.12 -0.16 13.01
N GLY A 65 -13.05 0.47 13.74
CA GLY A 65 -14.46 0.11 13.64
C GLY A 65 -14.78 -1.34 13.97
N GLY A 66 -14.10 -1.92 14.95
CA GLY A 66 -14.33 -3.30 15.32
C GLY A 66 -13.58 -4.30 14.45
N GLU A 67 -12.93 -3.86 13.42
CA GLU A 67 -12.12 -4.70 12.55
C GLU A 67 -10.64 -4.52 12.87
N SER A 68 -9.88 -5.60 12.77
CA SER A 68 -8.43 -5.54 12.94
C SER A 68 -7.75 -6.36 11.86
N GLY A 69 -6.47 -6.11 11.65
CA GLY A 69 -5.70 -6.82 10.65
C GLY A 69 -4.36 -6.17 10.45
N SER A 70 -3.85 -6.22 9.23
CA SER A 70 -2.54 -5.66 8.88
C SER A 70 -2.70 -4.60 7.80
N GLU A 71 -2.05 -3.49 8.02
CA GLU A 71 -1.95 -2.42 7.03
C GLU A 71 -0.62 -2.55 6.32
N TYR A 72 -0.64 -2.67 5.00
CA TYR A 72 0.57 -2.70 4.18
C TYR A 72 0.71 -1.32 3.54
N ALA A 73 1.83 -0.68 3.82
CA ALA A 73 2.07 0.71 3.46
C ALA A 73 2.91 0.80 2.21
N PHE A 74 2.37 1.47 1.20
CA PHE A 74 3.09 1.74 -0.04
C PHE A 74 3.12 3.23 -0.29
N THR A 75 4.10 3.66 -1.05
CA THR A 75 4.19 5.03 -1.53
C THR A 75 4.12 4.97 -3.05
N VAL A 76 3.22 5.75 -3.65
CA VAL A 76 2.94 5.63 -5.07
C VAL A 76 2.96 6.99 -5.76
N SER A 77 3.22 6.96 -7.07
CA SER A 77 3.16 8.15 -7.91
C SER A 77 2.75 7.74 -9.32
N ALA A 78 1.98 8.59 -9.98
CA ALA A 78 1.60 8.38 -11.37
C ALA A 78 2.28 9.38 -12.31
N ASP A 79 3.10 10.28 -11.79
CA ASP A 79 3.75 11.31 -12.60
C ASP A 79 5.22 11.49 -12.25
N ARG A 80 5.75 10.65 -11.36
CA ARG A 80 7.15 10.68 -10.88
C ARG A 80 7.49 11.92 -10.08
N LYS A 81 6.54 12.78 -9.81
CA LYS A 81 6.78 14.03 -9.09
C LYS A 81 5.99 14.09 -7.80
N ASN A 82 4.74 13.70 -7.85
CA ASN A 82 3.87 13.78 -6.70
C ASN A 82 3.68 12.38 -6.14
N TRP A 83 4.14 12.19 -4.91
CA TRP A 83 4.07 10.89 -4.22
C TRP A 83 3.09 10.99 -3.08
N HIS A 84 2.37 9.92 -2.84
CA HIS A 84 1.42 9.89 -1.73
C HIS A 84 1.34 8.47 -1.15
N PRO A 85 0.87 8.35 0.10
CA PRO A 85 0.70 7.04 0.70
C PRO A 85 -0.47 6.30 0.05
N ALA A 86 -0.33 4.99 -0.03
CA ALA A 86 -1.40 4.10 -0.46
C ALA A 86 -1.40 2.91 0.51
N ALA A 87 -2.47 2.80 1.28
CA ALA A 87 -2.58 1.79 2.31
C ALA A 87 -3.44 0.63 1.83
N VAL A 88 -2.96 -0.59 2.03
CA VAL A 88 -3.74 -1.80 1.77
C VAL A 88 -4.08 -2.42 3.12
N MET A 89 -5.37 -2.46 3.44
CA MET A 89 -5.86 -2.93 4.73
C MET A 89 -6.36 -4.35 4.57
N VAL A 90 -5.60 -5.30 5.09
CA VAL A 90 -5.96 -6.73 4.98
C VAL A 90 -6.62 -7.19 6.26
N SER A 91 -7.87 -7.61 6.16
CA SER A 91 -8.63 -8.08 7.31
C SER A 91 -7.99 -9.33 7.92
N GLY A 92 -7.71 -9.28 9.22
CA GLY A 92 -7.18 -10.43 9.94
C GLY A 92 -8.17 -11.57 9.99
N GLY A 93 -9.45 -11.26 10.12
CA GLY A 93 -10.49 -12.26 10.08
C GLY A 93 -10.58 -12.96 8.73
N ALA A 94 -10.38 -12.22 7.65
CA ALA A 94 -10.38 -12.80 6.32
C ALA A 94 -9.23 -13.80 6.14
N ILE A 95 -8.05 -13.45 6.63
CA ILE A 95 -6.89 -14.34 6.57
C ILE A 95 -7.13 -15.60 7.40
N ARG A 96 -7.58 -15.43 8.65
CA ARG A 96 -7.81 -16.56 9.54
C ARG A 96 -8.91 -17.47 9.00
N GLY A 97 -9.95 -16.90 8.43
CA GLY A 97 -11.04 -17.67 7.85
C GLY A 97 -10.55 -18.56 6.70
N TRP A 98 -9.73 -18.01 5.86
CA TRP A 98 -9.13 -18.78 4.77
C TRP A 98 -8.25 -19.90 5.31
N GLU A 99 -7.41 -19.58 6.30
CA GLU A 99 -6.49 -20.56 6.88
C GLU A 99 -7.25 -21.72 7.54
N GLU A 100 -8.32 -21.41 8.23
CA GLU A 100 -9.13 -22.45 8.88
C GLU A 100 -9.82 -23.33 7.85
N THR A 101 -10.37 -22.73 6.81
CA THR A 101 -11.08 -23.47 5.77
C THR A 101 -10.14 -24.40 5.01
N HIS A 102 -8.90 -23.98 4.80
CA HIS A 102 -7.93 -24.73 4.00
C HIS A 102 -6.91 -25.50 4.85
N ALA A 103 -7.04 -25.44 6.18
CA ALA A 103 -6.13 -26.11 7.11
C ALA A 103 -4.66 -25.81 6.78
N ARG A 104 -4.35 -24.55 6.52
CA ARG A 104 -3.03 -24.14 6.12
C ARG A 104 -2.79 -22.69 6.53
N GLU A 105 -1.62 -22.41 7.10
CA GLU A 105 -1.25 -21.06 7.44
C GLU A 105 -0.55 -20.37 6.26
N LEU A 106 -0.85 -19.11 6.08
CA LEU A 106 -0.18 -18.28 5.08
C LEU A 106 1.09 -17.70 5.68
N SER A 107 2.19 -17.77 4.95
CA SER A 107 3.45 -17.18 5.38
C SER A 107 3.40 -15.66 5.27
N ALA A 108 4.38 -15.00 5.89
CA ALA A 108 4.49 -13.55 5.78
C ALA A 108 4.64 -13.11 4.33
N THR A 109 5.42 -13.86 3.55
CA THR A 109 5.62 -13.56 2.14
C THR A 109 4.32 -13.70 1.35
N GLU A 110 3.55 -14.74 1.65
CA GLU A 110 2.27 -14.95 0.98
C GLU A 110 1.27 -13.87 1.33
N ARG A 111 1.22 -13.45 2.58
CA ARG A 111 0.34 -12.35 2.99
C ARG A 111 0.73 -11.04 2.32
N TYR A 112 2.03 -10.78 2.19
CA TYR A 112 2.51 -9.62 1.45
C TYR A 112 2.09 -9.69 -0.01
N ALA A 113 2.19 -10.87 -0.63
CA ALA A 113 1.79 -11.05 -2.02
C ALA A 113 0.30 -10.74 -2.22
N ILE A 114 -0.53 -11.12 -1.25
CA ILE A 114 -1.96 -10.80 -1.30
C ILE A 114 -2.17 -9.28 -1.30
N ALA A 115 -1.48 -8.58 -0.40
CA ALA A 115 -1.60 -7.12 -0.33
C ALA A 115 -1.12 -6.46 -1.62
N LYS A 116 -0.02 -6.94 -2.18
CA LYS A 116 0.53 -6.39 -3.41
C LYS A 116 -0.41 -6.61 -4.59
N MET A 117 -1.02 -7.78 -4.67
CA MET A 117 -1.98 -8.06 -5.73
C MET A 117 -3.21 -7.15 -5.61
N ALA A 118 -3.67 -6.91 -4.38
CA ALA A 118 -4.79 -6.00 -4.16
C ALA A 118 -4.44 -4.58 -4.60
N LEU A 119 -3.21 -4.15 -4.36
CA LEU A 119 -2.75 -2.85 -4.83
C LEU A 119 -2.80 -2.78 -6.35
N PHE A 120 -2.32 -3.81 -7.03
CA PHE A 120 -2.33 -3.86 -8.50
C PHE A 120 -3.75 -3.84 -9.04
N GLN A 121 -4.67 -4.56 -8.41
CA GLN A 121 -6.06 -4.55 -8.83
C GLN A 121 -6.65 -3.14 -8.68
N ALA A 122 -6.32 -2.43 -7.62
CA ALA A 122 -6.77 -1.06 -7.44
C ALA A 122 -6.19 -0.14 -8.53
N PHE A 123 -4.92 -0.31 -8.88
CA PHE A 123 -4.34 0.43 -10.00
C PHE A 123 -5.10 0.19 -11.29
N ASP A 124 -5.50 -1.04 -11.54
CA ASP A 124 -6.21 -1.42 -12.76
C ASP A 124 -7.63 -0.88 -12.80
N GLU A 125 -8.30 -0.87 -11.67
CA GLU A 125 -9.74 -0.61 -11.61
C GLU A 125 -10.11 0.85 -11.34
N ARG A 126 -9.30 1.56 -10.60
CA ARG A 126 -9.64 2.93 -10.22
C ARG A 126 -9.43 3.87 -11.40
N PRO A 127 -10.38 4.77 -11.63
CA PRO A 127 -10.38 5.57 -12.87
C PRO A 127 -9.33 6.67 -12.93
N ALA A 128 -8.75 7.05 -11.80
CA ALA A 128 -7.75 8.12 -11.78
C ALA A 128 -6.76 7.92 -10.64
N PRO A 129 -5.51 8.36 -10.81
CA PRO A 129 -4.49 8.20 -9.77
C PRO A 129 -4.86 8.82 -8.44
N ASP A 130 -5.63 9.89 -8.45
CA ASP A 130 -6.05 10.55 -7.23
C ASP A 130 -6.87 9.62 -6.33
N ARG A 131 -7.57 8.66 -6.94
CA ARG A 131 -8.36 7.69 -6.18
C ARG A 131 -7.48 6.70 -5.42
N MET A 132 -6.21 6.60 -5.74
CA MET A 132 -5.30 5.74 -5.02
C MET A 132 -4.96 6.25 -3.62
N LYS A 133 -5.39 7.45 -3.29
CA LYS A 133 -5.27 7.96 -1.92
C LYS A 133 -6.27 7.29 -0.98
N GLU A 134 -7.33 6.68 -1.52
CA GLU A 134 -8.31 5.95 -0.73
C GLU A 134 -7.75 4.58 -0.38
N GLU A 135 -8.07 4.10 0.81
CA GLU A 135 -7.60 2.80 1.26
C GLU A 135 -8.04 1.68 0.31
N VAL A 136 -7.17 0.70 0.14
CA VAL A 136 -7.53 -0.55 -0.54
C VAL A 136 -7.89 -1.55 0.54
N ARG A 137 -9.09 -2.10 0.49
CA ARG A 137 -9.57 -3.03 1.50
C ARG A 137 -9.61 -4.45 0.94
N VAL A 138 -9.04 -5.38 1.70
CA VAL A 138 -9.01 -6.80 1.33
C VAL A 138 -9.87 -7.55 2.33
N ARG A 139 -11.03 -8.01 1.88
CA ARG A 139 -12.01 -8.73 2.69
C ARG A 139 -11.98 -10.21 2.34
N ALA A 140 -12.83 -10.99 2.99
CA ALA A 140 -12.82 -12.45 2.82
C ALA A 140 -12.94 -12.88 1.35
N ALA A 141 -13.90 -12.30 0.62
CA ALA A 141 -14.09 -12.66 -0.78
C ALA A 141 -12.88 -12.31 -1.63
N ASP A 142 -12.21 -11.20 -1.29
CA ASP A 142 -11.01 -10.76 -2.01
C ASP A 142 -9.85 -11.71 -1.76
N VAL A 143 -9.70 -12.20 -0.53
CA VAL A 143 -8.63 -13.14 -0.19
C VAL A 143 -8.76 -14.40 -1.03
N ASP A 144 -9.95 -14.97 -1.11
CA ASP A 144 -10.17 -16.18 -1.90
C ASP A 144 -9.78 -15.97 -3.35
N ALA A 145 -10.27 -14.88 -3.95
CA ALA A 145 -10.01 -14.60 -5.35
C ALA A 145 -8.53 -14.35 -5.63
N ILE A 146 -7.88 -13.61 -4.74
CA ILE A 146 -6.46 -13.29 -4.92
C ILE A 146 -5.59 -14.52 -4.76
N ILE A 147 -5.88 -15.35 -3.76
CA ILE A 147 -5.11 -16.58 -3.54
C ILE A 147 -5.23 -17.51 -4.74
N GLU A 148 -6.42 -17.62 -5.30
CA GLU A 148 -6.63 -18.42 -6.49
C GLU A 148 -5.81 -17.87 -7.66
N THR A 149 -5.83 -16.56 -7.85
CA THR A 149 -5.05 -15.92 -8.92
C THR A 149 -3.55 -16.14 -8.73
N LEU A 150 -3.08 -16.11 -7.49
CA LEU A 150 -1.67 -16.32 -7.19
C LEU A 150 -1.24 -17.77 -7.29
N GLY A 151 -2.20 -18.69 -7.29
CA GLY A 151 -1.90 -20.12 -7.35
C GLY A 151 -1.36 -20.70 -6.06
N LEU A 152 -1.74 -20.10 -4.95
CA LEU A 152 -1.30 -20.57 -3.63
C LEU A 152 -2.13 -21.72 -3.08
#